data_6f01e32bc4d685091e58af6a1b7ffeec
#
_entry.id   6f01e32bc4d685091e58af6a1b7ffeec
#
_cell.length_a   1.000
_cell.length_b   1.000
_cell.length_c   1.000
_cell.angle_alpha   90.00
_cell.angle_beta   90.00
_cell.angle_gamma   90.00
#
_symmetry.space_group_name_H-M   'P 1'
#
loop_
_entity.id
_entity.type
_entity.pdbx_description
1 polymer ?
#
loop_
_entity_poly.entity_id
_entity_poly.type
_entity_poly.pdbx_seq_one_letter_code
_entity_poly.pdbx_strand_id
1 'polypeptide(L)'
;MSHDIFQSIPQGVIGTQDAENRRIQAVANELLRRCQLHETQRGDCQPHVNRIDIEQRVTEAFAKEQGLWLPMVRVFDLGTPGPSGNENDTYVSDDIVYKVNNLLNSGSIIRLLEKVMMHNEIFPYTSYRLYAFTGFDGRSVMPVLSQDLVKNAMPAPQIAIDTYMYPMLMVNYFFYSMKLKIQEKYLFTNLA
;
A
#
# COMPACT_ATOMS: atom_id res chain seq x y z
N MET A 1 20.48 -27.84 18.68
CA MET A 1 19.63 -26.96 19.49
C MET A 1 18.86 -26.06 18.53
N SER A 2 17.63 -26.42 18.27
CA SER A 2 16.73 -25.63 17.40
C SER A 2 16.27 -24.43 18.20
N HIS A 3 16.78 -23.24 17.88
CA HIS A 3 16.25 -22.01 18.44
C HIS A 3 14.93 -21.74 17.74
N ASP A 4 13.86 -21.88 18.49
CA ASP A 4 12.50 -21.57 18.11
C ASP A 4 12.36 -20.05 17.96
N ILE A 5 12.57 -19.54 16.74
CA ILE A 5 12.50 -18.11 16.39
C ILE A 5 11.04 -17.58 16.51
N PHE A 6 10.06 -18.47 16.64
CA PHE A 6 8.63 -18.13 16.67
C PHE A 6 8.05 -17.75 18.03
N GLN A 7 8.82 -17.83 19.13
CA GLN A 7 8.30 -17.59 20.49
C GLN A 7 8.30 -16.14 20.97
N SER A 8 8.67 -15.14 20.16
CA SER A 8 8.78 -13.76 20.61
C SER A 8 7.95 -12.73 19.82
N ILE A 9 6.83 -13.16 19.21
CA ILE A 9 5.91 -12.19 18.59
C ILE A 9 5.00 -11.58 19.65
N PRO A 10 5.14 -10.29 20.01
CA PRO A 10 4.20 -9.65 20.91
C PRO A 10 2.81 -9.64 20.27
N GLN A 11 1.84 -10.29 20.88
CA GLN A 11 0.45 -10.39 20.35
C GLN A 11 -0.21 -9.03 20.09
N GLY A 12 0.26 -7.95 20.69
CA GLY A 12 -0.23 -6.59 20.45
C GLY A 12 0.12 -6.00 19.08
N VAL A 13 1.18 -6.49 18.42
CA VAL A 13 1.61 -6.00 17.09
C VAL A 13 0.70 -6.51 15.98
N ILE A 14 0.23 -7.75 16.09
CA ILE A 14 -0.65 -8.37 15.08
C ILE A 14 -2.01 -7.64 15.03
N GLY A 15 -2.59 -7.26 16.17
CA GLY A 15 -3.87 -6.57 16.21
C GLY A 15 -3.86 -5.18 15.59
N THR A 16 -2.76 -4.45 15.70
CA THR A 16 -2.60 -3.11 15.09
C THR A 16 -2.39 -3.19 13.58
N GLN A 17 -1.64 -4.18 13.11
CA GLN A 17 -1.41 -4.44 11.69
C GLN A 17 -2.71 -4.79 10.96
N ASP A 18 -3.51 -5.70 11.52
CA ASP A 18 -4.80 -6.09 10.93
C ASP A 18 -5.77 -4.90 10.84
N ALA A 19 -5.75 -4.00 11.83
CA ALA A 19 -6.56 -2.79 11.80
C ALA A 19 -6.10 -1.84 10.69
N GLU A 20 -4.78 -1.69 10.50
CA GLU A 20 -4.24 -0.83 9.44
C GLU A 20 -4.47 -1.43 8.05
N ASN A 21 -4.29 -2.73 7.85
CA ASN A 21 -4.61 -3.40 6.59
C ASN A 21 -6.09 -3.26 6.24
N ARG A 22 -7.01 -3.39 7.22
CA ARG A 22 -8.44 -3.13 6.98
C ARG A 22 -8.70 -1.67 6.59
N ARG A 23 -8.02 -0.72 7.20
CA ARG A 23 -8.13 0.70 6.86
C ARG A 23 -7.64 0.96 5.43
N ILE A 24 -6.47 0.45 5.06
CA ILE A 24 -5.90 0.56 3.71
C ILE A 24 -6.84 -0.09 2.69
N GLN A 25 -7.38 -1.28 3.00
CA GLN A 25 -8.35 -1.97 2.14
C GLN A 25 -9.63 -1.16 1.93
N ALA A 26 -10.14 -0.54 3.00
CA ALA A 26 -11.34 0.31 2.90
C ALA A 26 -11.09 1.53 1.99
N VAL A 27 -9.92 2.15 2.10
CA VAL A 27 -9.50 3.25 1.21
C VAL A 27 -9.40 2.76 -0.23
N ALA A 28 -8.70 1.65 -0.49
CA ALA A 28 -8.53 1.10 -1.83
C ALA A 28 -9.89 0.75 -2.48
N ASN A 29 -10.80 0.12 -1.73
CA ASN A 29 -12.15 -0.22 -2.21
C ASN A 29 -12.97 1.03 -2.53
N GLU A 30 -12.91 2.07 -1.70
CA GLU A 30 -13.63 3.32 -1.94
C GLU A 30 -13.08 4.07 -3.16
N LEU A 31 -11.75 4.12 -3.34
CA LEU A 31 -11.14 4.69 -4.54
C LEU A 31 -11.58 3.94 -5.79
N LEU A 32 -11.54 2.60 -5.76
CA LEU A 32 -11.99 1.77 -6.89
C LEU A 32 -13.46 2.03 -7.24
N ARG A 33 -14.34 2.06 -6.23
CA ARG A 33 -15.76 2.35 -6.40
C ARG A 33 -15.98 3.72 -7.05
N ARG A 34 -15.29 4.75 -6.58
CA ARG A 34 -15.40 6.12 -7.12
C ARG A 34 -14.89 6.20 -8.57
N CYS A 35 -13.79 5.52 -8.89
CA CYS A 35 -13.29 5.42 -10.26
C CYS A 35 -14.32 4.78 -11.20
N GLN A 36 -14.94 3.67 -10.79
CA GLN A 36 -15.98 2.99 -11.57
C GLN A 36 -17.21 3.88 -11.78
N LEU A 37 -17.67 4.60 -10.76
CA LEU A 37 -18.77 5.57 -10.91
C LEU A 37 -18.43 6.68 -11.90
N HIS A 38 -17.19 7.18 -11.86
CA HIS A 38 -16.75 8.22 -12.78
C HIS A 38 -16.68 7.72 -14.22
N GLU A 39 -16.29 6.47 -14.45
CA GLU A 39 -16.29 5.83 -15.76
C GLU A 39 -17.74 5.65 -16.30
N THR A 40 -18.67 5.18 -15.46
CA THR A 40 -20.08 4.97 -15.87
C THR A 40 -20.85 6.25 -16.15
N GLN A 41 -20.56 7.35 -15.46
CA GLN A 41 -21.24 8.62 -15.67
C GLN A 41 -20.85 9.34 -16.97
N ARG A 42 -19.74 8.96 -17.59
CA ARG A 42 -19.20 9.63 -18.78
C ARG A 42 -19.86 9.25 -20.10
N GLY A 43 -20.45 8.06 -20.22
CA GLY A 43 -21.00 7.57 -21.49
C GLY A 43 -19.96 7.44 -22.61
N ASP A 44 -20.31 6.76 -23.68
CA ASP A 44 -19.40 6.41 -24.80
C ASP A 44 -18.92 7.60 -25.68
N CYS A 45 -19.28 8.83 -25.37
CA CYS A 45 -19.11 9.98 -26.26
C CYS A 45 -17.96 10.94 -25.91
N GLN A 46 -17.09 10.60 -24.94
CA GLN A 46 -15.99 11.49 -24.54
C GLN A 46 -14.61 10.93 -24.92
N PRO A 47 -13.62 11.79 -25.28
CA PRO A 47 -12.27 11.34 -25.59
C PRO A 47 -11.70 10.50 -24.43
N HIS A 48 -10.93 9.47 -24.78
CA HIS A 48 -10.28 8.57 -23.83
C HIS A 48 -9.50 9.35 -22.78
N VAL A 49 -10.09 9.53 -21.60
CA VAL A 49 -9.35 10.01 -20.43
C VAL A 49 -8.60 8.80 -19.89
N ASN A 50 -7.31 8.99 -19.68
CA ASN A 50 -6.46 7.96 -19.12
C ASN A 50 -7.02 7.56 -17.74
N ARG A 51 -7.16 6.25 -17.50
CA ARG A 51 -7.64 5.69 -16.24
C ARG A 51 -6.81 6.17 -15.03
N ILE A 52 -5.54 6.43 -15.25
CA ILE A 52 -4.64 7.00 -14.25
C ILE A 52 -5.07 8.42 -13.86
N ASP A 53 -5.48 9.25 -14.82
CA ASP A 53 -5.94 10.62 -14.54
C ASP A 53 -7.24 10.63 -13.73
N ILE A 54 -8.12 9.66 -13.98
CA ILE A 54 -9.35 9.49 -13.19
C ILE A 54 -8.99 9.12 -11.76
N GLU A 55 -8.12 8.12 -11.58
CA GLU A 55 -7.66 7.68 -10.27
C GLU A 55 -7.02 8.83 -9.48
N GLN A 56 -6.16 9.63 -10.12
CA GLN A 56 -5.52 10.79 -9.50
C GLN A 56 -6.55 11.82 -8.99
N ARG A 57 -7.50 12.22 -9.84
CA ARG A 57 -8.56 13.20 -9.46
C ARG A 57 -9.48 12.66 -8.37
N VAL A 58 -9.89 11.41 -8.48
CA VAL A 58 -10.75 10.75 -7.50
C VAL A 58 -10.04 10.66 -6.16
N THR A 59 -8.75 10.31 -6.15
CA THR A 59 -7.96 10.21 -4.92
C THR A 59 -7.76 11.57 -4.26
N GLU A 60 -7.47 12.61 -5.03
CA GLU A 60 -7.33 13.97 -4.50
C GLU A 60 -8.62 14.44 -3.83
N ALA A 61 -9.77 14.30 -4.51
CA ALA A 61 -11.07 14.66 -3.96
C ALA A 61 -11.38 13.88 -2.68
N PHE A 62 -11.20 12.55 -2.71
CA PHE A 62 -11.37 11.69 -1.55
C PHE A 62 -10.48 12.10 -0.38
N ALA A 63 -9.19 12.34 -0.63
CA ALA A 63 -8.25 12.71 0.41
C ALA A 63 -8.60 14.04 1.07
N LYS A 64 -9.04 15.03 0.29
CA LYS A 64 -9.52 16.32 0.80
C LYS A 64 -10.79 16.16 1.65
N GLU A 65 -11.76 15.38 1.19
CA GLU A 65 -12.99 15.08 1.93
C GLU A 65 -12.73 14.37 3.27
N GLN A 66 -11.78 13.47 3.30
CA GLN A 66 -11.45 12.68 4.49
C GLN A 66 -10.41 13.33 5.41
N GLY A 67 -9.93 14.54 5.09
CA GLY A 67 -8.87 15.21 5.86
C GLY A 67 -7.51 14.48 5.77
N LEU A 68 -7.31 13.67 4.73
CA LEU A 68 -6.07 12.95 4.44
C LEU A 68 -5.16 13.67 3.45
N TRP A 69 -5.53 14.89 3.03
CA TRP A 69 -4.71 15.68 2.11
C TRP A 69 -3.66 16.49 2.86
N LEU A 70 -2.39 16.20 2.58
CA LEU A 70 -1.24 16.97 3.06
C LEU A 70 -0.78 17.90 1.93
N PRO A 71 -0.87 19.24 2.09
CA PRO A 71 -0.33 20.16 1.09
C PRO A 71 1.15 19.88 0.83
N MET A 72 1.60 19.94 -0.43
CA MET A 72 2.98 19.59 -0.81
C MET A 72 4.02 20.39 -0.03
N VAL A 73 3.75 21.65 0.27
CA VAL A 73 4.63 22.52 1.08
C VAL A 73 4.83 21.99 2.50
N ARG A 74 3.86 21.25 3.05
CA ARG A 74 3.89 20.66 4.40
C ARG A 74 4.60 19.31 4.44
N VAL A 75 4.98 18.74 3.30
CA VAL A 75 5.76 17.49 3.25
C VAL A 75 7.11 17.66 3.97
N PHE A 76 7.72 18.82 3.87
CA PHE A 76 8.98 19.12 4.55
C PHE A 76 8.84 19.21 6.09
N ASP A 77 7.63 19.34 6.62
CA ASP A 77 7.36 19.33 8.06
C ASP A 77 7.32 17.89 8.63
N LEU A 78 7.34 16.87 7.77
CA LEU A 78 7.31 15.46 8.19
C LEU A 78 8.60 15.01 8.91
N GLY A 79 9.69 15.74 8.74
CA GLY A 79 10.95 15.43 9.39
C GLY A 79 12.18 15.81 8.59
N THR A 80 13.33 15.34 9.03
CA THR A 80 14.60 15.54 8.32
C THR A 80 14.66 14.65 7.08
N PRO A 81 15.05 15.17 5.90
CA PRO A 81 15.24 14.36 4.71
C PRO A 81 16.21 13.21 4.96
N GLY A 82 15.77 11.99 4.64
CA GLY A 82 16.53 10.75 4.72
C GLY A 82 17.03 10.29 3.35
N PRO A 83 17.67 9.11 3.28
CA PRO A 83 18.08 8.52 2.02
C PRO A 83 16.85 8.27 1.13
N SER A 84 16.79 8.94 -0.02
CA SER A 84 15.72 8.77 -1.02
C SER A 84 16.16 7.80 -2.09
N GLY A 85 15.20 7.01 -2.58
CA GLY A 85 15.38 6.11 -3.72
C GLY A 85 14.61 6.60 -4.93
N ASN A 86 14.56 5.79 -5.98
CA ASN A 86 13.85 6.15 -7.22
C ASN A 86 12.34 6.28 -7.05
N GLU A 87 11.75 5.64 -6.05
CA GLU A 87 10.29 5.56 -5.86
C GLU A 87 9.80 6.37 -4.67
N ASN A 88 10.64 6.60 -3.67
CA ASN A 88 10.26 7.25 -2.44
C ASN A 88 11.21 8.37 -2.06
N ASP A 89 10.65 9.53 -1.72
CA ASP A 89 11.33 10.53 -0.92
C ASP A 89 11.05 10.25 0.55
N THR A 90 12.10 10.19 1.37
CA THR A 90 12.00 9.81 2.77
C THR A 90 12.25 10.98 3.71
N TYR A 91 11.49 11.00 4.80
CA TYR A 91 11.65 11.97 5.89
C TYR A 91 11.64 11.21 7.21
N VAL A 92 12.54 11.58 8.12
CA VAL A 92 12.68 10.92 9.41
C VAL A 92 12.36 11.91 10.52
N SER A 93 11.42 11.53 11.39
CA SER A 93 11.07 12.27 12.60
C SER A 93 10.99 11.30 13.76
N ASP A 94 11.85 11.49 14.75
CA ASP A 94 11.98 10.62 15.91
C ASP A 94 12.17 9.14 15.52
N ASP A 95 11.18 8.31 15.81
CA ASP A 95 11.17 6.87 15.53
C ASP A 95 10.29 6.49 14.33
N ILE A 96 9.91 7.46 13.49
CA ILE A 96 9.04 7.25 12.33
C ILE A 96 9.76 7.67 11.05
N VAL A 97 9.60 6.85 10.03
CA VAL A 97 9.99 7.17 8.64
C VAL A 97 8.74 7.42 7.83
N TYR A 98 8.66 8.57 7.20
CA TYR A 98 7.64 8.89 6.20
C TYR A 98 8.22 8.69 4.80
N LYS A 99 7.42 8.16 3.91
CA LYS A 99 7.79 7.87 2.52
C LYS A 99 6.74 8.46 1.58
N VAL A 100 7.14 9.45 0.80
CA VAL A 100 6.31 10.01 -0.27
C VAL A 100 6.58 9.20 -1.53
N ASN A 101 5.58 8.44 -1.99
CA ASN A 101 5.73 7.50 -3.10
C ASN A 101 5.29 8.15 -4.42
N ASN A 102 6.18 8.17 -5.41
CA ASN A 102 5.93 8.75 -6.74
C ASN A 102 5.24 7.80 -7.73
N LEU A 103 4.85 6.61 -7.29
CA LEU A 103 4.18 5.58 -8.07
C LEU A 103 4.98 4.99 -9.25
N LEU A 104 6.29 5.26 -9.34
CA LEU A 104 7.12 4.84 -10.46
C LEU A 104 7.02 3.33 -10.75
N ASN A 105 7.07 2.50 -9.71
CA ASN A 105 7.01 1.04 -9.84
C ASN A 105 5.58 0.45 -9.73
N SER A 106 4.64 1.22 -9.22
CA SER A 106 3.27 0.76 -9.04
C SER A 106 2.36 1.21 -10.17
N GLY A 107 2.64 2.38 -10.72
CA GLY A 107 1.87 3.00 -11.81
C GLY A 107 0.43 3.39 -11.41
N SER A 108 -0.02 3.04 -10.20
CA SER A 108 -1.37 3.25 -9.70
C SER A 108 -1.37 3.30 -8.18
N ILE A 109 -2.19 4.16 -7.60
CA ILE A 109 -2.36 4.32 -6.15
C ILE A 109 -2.99 3.04 -5.57
N ILE A 110 -4.03 2.52 -6.21
CA ILE A 110 -4.72 1.30 -5.75
C ILE A 110 -3.74 0.14 -5.72
N ARG A 111 -2.92 -0.05 -6.77
CA ARG A 111 -1.89 -1.09 -6.79
C ARG A 111 -0.82 -0.90 -5.72
N LEU A 112 -0.45 0.34 -5.41
CA LEU A 112 0.48 0.60 -4.31
C LEU A 112 -0.14 0.17 -2.98
N LEU A 113 -1.40 0.52 -2.71
CA LEU A 113 -2.10 0.12 -1.49
C LEU A 113 -2.19 -1.41 -1.36
N GLU A 114 -2.45 -2.13 -2.46
CA GLU A 114 -2.42 -3.60 -2.48
C GLU A 114 -1.03 -4.16 -2.15
N LYS A 115 0.03 -3.60 -2.71
CA LYS A 115 1.42 -3.97 -2.38
C LYS A 115 1.75 -3.70 -0.92
N VAL A 116 1.29 -2.57 -0.37
CA VAL A 116 1.47 -2.23 1.04
C VAL A 116 0.80 -3.25 1.95
N MET A 117 -0.45 -3.63 1.67
CA MET A 117 -1.13 -4.67 2.44
C MET A 117 -0.39 -6.01 2.39
N MET A 118 0.07 -6.41 1.21
CA MET A 118 0.87 -7.63 1.06
C MET A 118 2.20 -7.54 1.82
N HIS A 119 2.89 -6.38 1.76
CA HIS A 119 4.09 -6.15 2.56
C HIS A 119 3.81 -6.32 4.05
N ASN A 120 2.74 -5.74 4.54
CA ASN A 120 2.37 -5.80 5.95
C ASN A 120 2.08 -7.23 6.42
N GLU A 121 1.50 -8.07 5.57
CA GLU A 121 1.29 -9.49 5.86
C GLU A 121 2.60 -10.27 5.93
N ILE A 122 3.54 -9.98 5.01
CA ILE A 122 4.83 -10.68 4.95
C ILE A 122 5.81 -10.17 6.01
N PHE A 123 5.80 -8.86 6.27
CA PHE A 123 6.75 -8.18 7.14
C PHE A 123 6.06 -7.37 8.26
N PRO A 124 5.37 -8.04 9.19
CA PRO A 124 4.54 -7.37 10.21
C PRO A 124 5.31 -6.39 11.10
N TYR A 125 6.57 -6.64 11.36
CA TYR A 125 7.42 -5.78 12.21
C TYR A 125 7.86 -4.48 11.53
N THR A 126 7.74 -4.39 10.23
CA THR A 126 8.07 -3.22 9.42
C THR A 126 6.86 -2.74 8.61
N SER A 127 5.67 -2.91 9.20
CA SER A 127 4.40 -2.57 8.56
C SER A 127 4.32 -1.09 8.22
N TYR A 128 3.78 -0.81 7.05
CA TYR A 128 3.41 0.51 6.61
C TYR A 128 2.03 0.91 7.11
N ARG A 129 1.88 2.19 7.38
CA ARG A 129 0.58 2.85 7.61
C ARG A 129 0.35 3.89 6.51
N LEU A 130 -0.88 4.00 6.04
CA LEU A 130 -1.25 5.10 5.15
C LEU A 130 -1.42 6.36 5.99
N TYR A 131 -0.48 7.29 5.87
CA TYR A 131 -0.49 8.53 6.63
C TYR A 131 -1.38 9.60 5.97
N ALA A 132 -1.12 9.88 4.69
CA ALA A 132 -1.80 10.93 3.94
C ALA A 132 -1.66 10.70 2.43
N PHE A 133 -2.23 11.61 1.66
CA PHE A 133 -1.92 11.83 0.25
C PHE A 133 -1.42 13.26 0.08
N THR A 134 -0.49 13.45 -0.84
CA THR A 134 0.04 14.77 -1.21
C THR A 134 0.09 14.89 -2.73
N GLY A 135 0.49 16.04 -3.25
CA GLY A 135 0.66 16.23 -4.69
C GLY A 135 0.57 17.66 -5.13
N PHE A 136 0.66 17.85 -6.44
CA PHE A 136 0.56 19.15 -7.09
C PHE A 136 -0.84 19.24 -7.74
N ASP A 137 -1.70 20.09 -7.22
CA ASP A 137 -3.07 20.40 -7.66
C ASP A 137 -3.49 19.74 -9.00
N GLY A 138 -4.15 18.59 -8.91
CA GLY A 138 -4.72 17.85 -10.04
C GLY A 138 -3.75 17.16 -11.00
N ARG A 139 -2.44 17.15 -10.73
CA ARG A 139 -1.44 16.60 -11.66
C ARG A 139 -0.75 15.33 -11.20
N SER A 140 -0.50 15.19 -9.91
CA SER A 140 0.22 14.05 -9.37
C SER A 140 -0.18 13.87 -7.91
N VAL A 141 -0.96 12.85 -7.63
CA VAL A 141 -1.25 12.44 -6.25
C VAL A 141 -0.26 11.38 -5.85
N MET A 142 0.41 11.62 -4.73
CA MET A 142 1.44 10.75 -4.16
C MET A 142 0.99 10.28 -2.79
N PRO A 143 0.84 8.97 -2.55
CA PRO A 143 0.61 8.45 -1.23
C PRO A 143 1.79 8.72 -0.30
N VAL A 144 1.48 9.10 0.94
CA VAL A 144 2.45 9.25 2.02
C VAL A 144 2.26 8.10 2.98
N LEU A 145 3.24 7.24 3.06
CA LEU A 145 3.26 6.09 3.96
C LEU A 145 4.12 6.41 5.17
N SER A 146 3.78 5.87 6.33
CA SER A 146 4.64 5.91 7.51
C SER A 146 5.00 4.50 7.97
N GLN A 147 6.15 4.37 8.61
CA GLN A 147 6.71 3.11 9.10
C GLN A 147 7.57 3.42 10.32
N ASP A 148 7.64 2.51 11.28
CA ASP A 148 8.56 2.65 12.39
C ASP A 148 10.01 2.56 11.91
N LEU A 149 10.88 3.42 12.44
CA LEU A 149 12.30 3.43 12.10
C LEU A 149 12.98 2.17 12.65
N VAL A 150 13.49 1.35 11.75
CA VAL A 150 14.29 0.18 12.14
C VAL A 150 15.70 0.66 12.50
N LYS A 151 16.00 0.67 13.81
CA LYS A 151 17.33 1.04 14.32
C LYS A 151 18.28 -0.15 14.26
N ASN A 152 19.56 0.13 14.03
CA ASN A 152 20.63 -0.87 14.03
C ASN A 152 20.39 -2.06 13.08
N ALA A 153 19.70 -1.82 11.97
CA ALA A 153 19.50 -2.84 10.96
C ALA A 153 20.86 -3.31 10.39
N MET A 154 21.05 -4.61 10.36
CA MET A 154 22.22 -5.25 9.73
C MET A 154 21.78 -5.95 8.45
N PRO A 155 22.61 -5.96 7.39
CA PRO A 155 22.34 -6.76 6.21
C PRO A 155 22.13 -8.23 6.57
N ALA A 156 21.00 -8.82 6.17
CA ALA A 156 20.77 -10.24 6.38
C ALA A 156 21.54 -11.06 5.36
N PRO A 157 22.18 -12.18 5.75
CA PRO A 157 22.80 -13.10 4.79
C PRO A 157 21.72 -13.72 3.89
N GLN A 158 22.07 -14.02 2.62
CA GLN A 158 21.12 -14.53 1.62
C GLN A 158 20.34 -15.75 2.11
N ILE A 159 21.02 -16.67 2.79
CA ILE A 159 20.38 -17.89 3.32
C ILE A 159 19.25 -17.58 4.34
N ALA A 160 19.39 -16.52 5.14
CA ALA A 160 18.35 -16.10 6.06
C ALA A 160 17.15 -15.48 5.32
N ILE A 161 17.41 -14.70 4.26
CA ILE A 161 16.39 -14.16 3.38
C ILE A 161 15.60 -15.27 2.72
N ASP A 162 16.29 -16.25 2.11
CA ASP A 162 15.67 -17.37 1.41
C ASP A 162 14.83 -18.23 2.37
N THR A 163 15.36 -18.50 3.56
CA THR A 163 14.67 -19.28 4.60
C THR A 163 13.39 -18.59 5.07
N TYR A 164 13.41 -17.27 5.18
CA TYR A 164 12.23 -16.48 5.56
C TYR A 164 11.20 -16.41 4.42
N MET A 165 11.65 -16.11 3.21
CA MET A 165 10.77 -15.84 2.07
C MET A 165 10.14 -17.10 1.48
N TYR A 166 10.82 -18.24 1.50
CA TYR A 166 10.34 -19.46 0.84
C TYR A 166 8.99 -19.96 1.40
N PRO A 167 8.77 -20.08 2.71
CA PRO A 167 7.47 -20.45 3.27
C PRO A 167 6.38 -19.42 2.96
N MET A 168 6.72 -18.12 3.02
CA MET A 168 5.77 -17.03 2.76
C MET A 168 5.30 -17.01 1.30
N LEU A 169 6.20 -17.25 0.35
CA LEU A 169 5.86 -17.35 -1.08
C LEU A 169 4.97 -18.55 -1.35
N MET A 170 5.22 -19.70 -0.72
CA MET A 170 4.41 -20.91 -0.89
C MET A 170 2.99 -20.72 -0.34
N VAL A 171 2.84 -20.11 0.83
CA VAL A 171 1.53 -19.82 1.42
C VAL A 171 0.74 -18.84 0.52
N ASN A 172 1.36 -17.76 0.09
CA ASN A 172 0.71 -16.77 -0.77
C ASN A 172 0.36 -17.34 -2.15
N TYR A 173 1.23 -18.15 -2.75
CA TYR A 173 0.95 -18.84 -4.01
C TYR A 173 -0.26 -19.79 -3.88
N PHE A 174 -0.37 -20.51 -2.77
CA PHE A 174 -1.49 -21.42 -2.51
C PHE A 174 -2.80 -20.64 -2.34
N PHE A 175 -2.81 -19.55 -1.56
CA PHE A 175 -3.99 -18.69 -1.39
C PHE A 175 -4.40 -17.99 -2.68
N TYR A 176 -3.43 -17.50 -3.47
CA TYR A 176 -3.71 -16.86 -4.75
C TYR A 176 -4.30 -17.87 -5.75
N SER A 177 -3.75 -19.07 -5.82
CA SER A 177 -4.27 -20.18 -6.64
C SER A 177 -5.67 -20.62 -6.22
N MET A 178 -5.95 -20.69 -4.91
CA MET A 178 -7.29 -20.98 -4.40
C MET A 178 -8.29 -19.87 -4.75
N LYS A 179 -7.89 -18.60 -4.60
CA LYS A 179 -8.75 -17.44 -4.91
C LYS A 179 -9.14 -17.41 -6.39
N LEU A 180 -8.20 -17.70 -7.30
CA LEU A 180 -8.46 -17.84 -8.73
C LEU A 180 -9.44 -19.00 -9.02
N LYS A 181 -9.25 -20.17 -8.42
CA LYS A 181 -10.16 -21.32 -8.61
C LYS A 181 -11.58 -21.05 -8.07
N ILE A 182 -11.69 -20.28 -7.01
CA ILE A 182 -13.00 -19.87 -6.48
C ILE A 182 -13.69 -18.89 -7.44
N GLN A 183 -12.96 -17.89 -7.96
CA GLN A 183 -13.51 -16.95 -8.95
C GLN A 183 -13.95 -17.65 -10.24
N GLU A 184 -13.17 -18.59 -10.77
CA GLU A 184 -13.57 -19.39 -11.93
C GLU A 184 -14.86 -20.18 -11.65
N LYS A 185 -14.99 -20.80 -10.48
CA LYS A 185 -16.18 -21.57 -10.11
C LYS A 185 -17.45 -20.70 -10.01
N TYR A 186 -17.33 -19.46 -9.53
CA TYR A 186 -18.45 -18.52 -9.46
C TYR A 186 -18.85 -17.93 -10.83
N LEU A 187 -17.91 -17.80 -11.77
CA LEU A 187 -18.21 -17.37 -13.13
C LEU A 187 -18.99 -18.45 -13.92
N PHE A 188 -18.71 -19.72 -13.70
CA PHE A 188 -19.39 -20.83 -14.40
C PHE A 188 -20.76 -21.18 -13.81
N THR A 189 -21.05 -20.83 -12.55
CA THR A 189 -22.36 -21.10 -11.93
C THR A 189 -23.41 -20.03 -12.21
N ASN A 190 -23.04 -18.88 -12.76
CA ASN A 190 -23.97 -17.81 -13.16
C ASN A 190 -24.26 -17.75 -14.67
N LEU A 191 -23.83 -18.75 -15.44
CA LEU A 191 -24.03 -18.88 -16.89
C LEU A 191 -24.86 -20.14 -17.26
N ALA A 192 -25.51 -20.80 -16.29
CA ALA A 192 -26.40 -21.93 -16.52
C ALA A 192 -27.84 -21.58 -16.22
#